data_805649f3519fce5b26e15009d2c595dc
#
_entry.id   805649f3519fce5b26e15009d2c595dc
#
_cell.length_a   1.000
_cell.length_b   1.000
_cell.length_c   1.000
_cell.angle_alpha   90.00
_cell.angle_beta   90.00
_cell.angle_gamma   90.00
#
_symmetry.space_group_name_H-M   'P 1'
#
loop_
_entity.id
_entity.type
_entity.pdbx_description
1 polymer ?
#
loop_
_entity_poly.entity_id
_entity_poly.type
_entity_poly.pdbx_seq_one_letter_code
_entity_poly.pdbx_strand_id
1 'polypeptide(L)'
;AIVTTETEEGITLETQCLGYVYGPEDFDRNEWTFYGEPETTITVDRPATVELTCATLVNRIPMLIDAQPGYITTEKMPVNHYLTEEMHKYVKTK
;
A
#
# COMPACT_ATOMS: atom_id res chain seq x y z
N ALA A 1 9.86 7.83 9.08
CA ALA A 1 10.81 7.27 8.13
C ALA A 1 10.74 8.01 6.81
N ILE A 2 11.88 8.26 6.19
CA ILE A 2 11.99 8.89 4.87
C ILE A 2 12.84 7.96 3.99
N VAL A 3 12.31 7.63 2.81
CA VAL A 3 13.02 6.81 1.83
C VAL A 3 13.07 7.57 0.51
N THR A 4 14.25 7.74 -0.03
CA THR A 4 14.48 8.38 -1.33
C THR A 4 15.00 7.34 -2.33
N THR A 5 14.38 7.29 -3.49
CA THR A 5 14.76 6.39 -4.59
C THR A 5 14.88 7.18 -5.88
N GLU A 6 15.92 6.92 -6.64
CA GLU A 6 16.07 7.46 -7.98
C GLU A 6 15.84 6.35 -9.01
N THR A 7 15.03 6.64 -10.02
CA THR A 7 14.78 5.71 -11.12
C THR A 7 15.86 5.85 -12.21
N GLU A 8 15.96 4.85 -13.06
CA GLU A 8 16.89 4.88 -14.19
C GLU A 8 16.59 6.03 -15.19
N GLU A 9 15.33 6.46 -15.25
CA GLU A 9 14.88 7.60 -16.06
C GLU A 9 15.21 8.97 -15.45
N GLY A 10 15.78 8.99 -14.24
CA GLY A 10 16.13 10.22 -13.53
C GLY A 10 15.00 10.86 -12.73
N ILE A 11 13.96 10.08 -12.39
CA ILE A 11 12.89 10.54 -11.51
C ILE A 11 13.26 10.23 -10.06
N THR A 12 13.16 11.21 -9.19
CA THR A 12 13.35 11.04 -7.75
C THR A 12 12.00 10.79 -7.08
N LEU A 13 11.91 9.71 -6.33
CA LEU A 13 10.75 9.37 -5.49
C LEU A 13 11.15 9.54 -4.02
N GLU A 14 10.43 10.36 -3.28
CA GLU A 14 10.58 10.46 -1.84
C GLU A 14 9.30 10.02 -1.15
N THR A 15 9.41 9.03 -0.27
CA THR A 15 8.31 8.53 0.54
C THR A 15 8.56 8.86 2.00
N GLN A 16 7.61 9.52 2.64
CA GLN A 16 7.65 9.82 4.06
C GLN A 16 6.52 9.07 4.78
N CYS A 17 6.88 8.38 5.84
CA CYS A 17 5.92 7.77 6.74
C CYS A 17 6.08 8.39 8.13
N LEU A 18 5.07 9.14 8.55
CA LEU A 18 5.02 9.82 9.84
C LEU A 18 4.12 9.03 10.79
N GLY A 19 4.65 8.73 11.98
CA GLY A 19 3.90 8.08 13.04
C GLY A 19 4.10 8.82 14.36
N TYR A 20 3.01 9.24 14.98
CA TYR A 20 3.01 9.90 16.28
C TYR A 20 1.69 9.66 17.01
N VAL A 21 1.66 9.96 18.30
CA VAL A 21 0.43 9.83 19.08
C VAL A 21 -0.49 11.01 18.76
N TYR A 22 -1.71 10.69 18.30
CA TYR A 22 -2.67 11.70 17.89
C TYR A 22 -3.27 12.47 19.07
N GLY A 23 -3.40 13.79 18.90
CA GLY A 23 -4.27 14.64 19.71
C GLY A 23 -5.69 14.67 19.14
N PRO A 24 -6.61 15.44 19.78
CA PRO A 24 -8.02 15.48 19.38
C PRO A 24 -8.28 15.96 17.96
N GLU A 25 -7.40 16.77 17.41
CA GLU A 25 -7.54 17.37 16.07
C GLU A 25 -6.74 16.62 14.98
N ASP A 26 -5.94 15.65 15.37
CA ASP A 26 -5.13 14.90 14.43
C ASP A 26 -5.94 13.81 13.70
N PHE A 27 -5.57 13.53 12.48
CA PHE A 27 -6.17 12.49 11.67
C PHE A 27 -5.19 11.94 10.63
N ASP A 28 -5.48 10.78 10.09
CA ASP A 28 -4.70 10.20 9.01
C ASP A 28 -4.84 11.01 7.73
N ARG A 29 -3.74 11.19 7.04
CA ARG A 29 -3.67 11.88 5.75
C ARG A 29 -2.71 11.17 4.83
N ASN A 30 -3.06 11.10 3.56
CA ASN A 30 -2.20 10.63 2.49
C ASN A 30 -2.07 11.75 1.46
N GLU A 31 -0.84 12.17 1.17
CA GLU A 31 -0.58 13.27 0.26
C GLU A 31 0.47 12.86 -0.78
N TRP A 32 0.20 13.20 -2.03
CA TRP A 32 1.07 12.96 -3.17
C TRP A 32 1.33 14.28 -3.89
N THR A 33 2.58 14.67 -3.98
CA THR A 33 2.99 15.86 -4.74
C THR A 33 3.86 15.43 -5.92
N PHE A 34 3.45 15.86 -7.10
CA PHE A 34 4.16 15.64 -8.36
C PHE A 34 4.79 16.95 -8.80
N TYR A 35 6.11 17.02 -8.74
CA TYR A 35 6.86 18.18 -9.18
C TYR A 35 7.13 18.06 -10.68
N GLY A 36 6.55 18.93 -11.48
CA GLY A 36 6.64 18.89 -12.92
C GLY A 36 5.74 19.93 -13.58
N GLU A 37 5.33 19.71 -14.79
CA GLU A 37 4.38 20.57 -15.51
C GLU A 37 3.13 19.80 -15.92
N PRO A 38 1.97 20.08 -15.27
CA PRO A 38 1.80 21.00 -14.13
C PRO A 38 2.21 20.36 -12.80
N GLU A 39 2.66 21.17 -11.85
CA GLU A 39 2.80 20.71 -10.47
C GLU A 39 1.43 20.37 -9.90
N THR A 40 1.30 19.20 -9.31
CA THR A 40 0.00 18.70 -8.84
C THR A 40 0.14 18.06 -7.46
N THR A 41 -0.75 18.40 -6.56
CA THR A 41 -0.87 17.76 -5.24
C THR A 41 -2.23 17.09 -5.12
N ILE A 42 -2.24 15.83 -4.68
CA ILE A 42 -3.45 15.06 -4.39
C ILE A 42 -3.41 14.70 -2.91
N THR A 43 -4.48 15.02 -2.19
CA THR A 43 -4.60 14.76 -0.76
C THR A 43 -5.83 13.92 -0.49
N VAL A 44 -5.66 12.89 0.33
CA VAL A 44 -6.76 12.09 0.87
C VAL A 44 -6.78 12.32 2.37
N ASP A 45 -7.77 13.06 2.84
CA ASP A 45 -7.99 13.31 4.26
C ASP A 45 -8.88 12.22 4.86
N ARG A 46 -8.52 11.78 6.06
CA ARG A 46 -9.27 10.81 6.84
C ARG A 46 -9.56 9.51 6.08
N PRO A 47 -8.55 8.87 5.45
CA PRO A 47 -8.78 7.57 4.83
C PRO A 47 -9.24 6.57 5.89
N ALA A 48 -10.03 5.58 5.48
CA ALA A 48 -10.47 4.49 6.34
C ALA A 48 -9.29 3.52 6.60
N THR A 49 -8.29 3.96 7.37
CA THR A 49 -6.98 3.31 7.49
C THR A 49 -7.08 1.88 8.03
N VAL A 50 -7.97 1.63 8.99
CA VAL A 50 -8.15 0.30 9.57
C VAL A 50 -8.69 -0.67 8.52
N GLU A 51 -9.76 -0.28 7.83
CA GLU A 51 -10.40 -1.10 6.79
C GLU A 51 -9.46 -1.33 5.60
N LEU A 52 -8.71 -0.30 5.19
CA LEU A 52 -7.73 -0.42 4.11
C LEU A 52 -6.59 -1.38 4.48
N THR A 53 -6.12 -1.35 5.72
CA THR A 53 -5.10 -2.28 6.21
C THR A 53 -5.63 -3.71 6.24
N CYS A 54 -6.85 -3.92 6.75
CA CYS A 54 -7.49 -5.22 6.76
C CYS A 54 -7.70 -5.77 5.33
N ALA A 55 -8.17 -4.93 4.42
CA ALA A 55 -8.36 -5.31 3.02
C ALA A 55 -7.04 -5.72 2.36
N THR A 56 -5.95 -5.02 2.64
CA THR A 56 -4.62 -5.36 2.13
C THR A 56 -4.17 -6.75 2.58
N LEU A 57 -4.40 -7.11 3.84
CA LEU A 57 -4.09 -8.44 4.35
C LEU A 57 -4.96 -9.53 3.71
N VAL A 58 -6.27 -9.32 3.70
CA VAL A 58 -7.23 -10.31 3.17
C VAL A 58 -7.00 -10.56 1.69
N ASN A 59 -6.77 -9.52 0.89
CA ASN A 59 -6.53 -9.65 -0.54
C ASN A 59 -5.23 -10.41 -0.88
N ARG A 60 -4.30 -10.54 0.06
CA ARG A 60 -3.08 -11.31 -0.11
C ARG A 60 -3.21 -12.81 0.17
N ILE A 61 -4.30 -13.25 0.79
CA ILE A 61 -4.48 -14.65 1.17
C ILE A 61 -4.32 -15.62 -0.01
N PRO A 62 -4.96 -15.42 -1.18
CA PRO A 62 -4.79 -16.32 -2.30
C PRO A 62 -3.34 -16.43 -2.78
N MET A 63 -2.64 -15.30 -2.85
CA MET A 63 -1.23 -15.26 -3.26
C MET A 63 -0.32 -16.01 -2.30
N LEU A 64 -0.61 -15.90 -1.00
CA LEU A 64 0.18 -16.56 0.03
C LEU A 64 0.02 -18.08 0.01
N ILE A 65 -1.17 -18.55 -0.30
CA ILE A 65 -1.45 -20.00 -0.43
C ILE A 65 -0.63 -20.62 -1.58
N ASP A 66 -0.46 -19.90 -2.67
CA ASP A 66 0.28 -20.34 -3.84
C ASP A 66 1.79 -20.02 -3.76
N ALA A 67 2.23 -19.32 -2.74
CA ALA A 67 3.64 -18.96 -2.56
C ALA A 67 4.51 -20.16 -2.19
N GLN A 68 5.79 -20.09 -2.53
CA GLN A 68 6.76 -21.08 -2.08
C GLN A 68 6.88 -21.07 -0.55
N PRO A 69 7.02 -22.24 0.10
CA PRO A 69 7.20 -22.31 1.55
C PRO A 69 8.44 -21.54 2.01
N GLY A 70 8.31 -20.83 3.14
CA GLY A 70 9.41 -20.08 3.74
C GLY A 70 9.05 -18.63 4.01
N TYR A 71 10.06 -17.85 4.38
CA TYR A 71 9.91 -16.41 4.58
C TYR A 71 9.91 -15.69 3.22
N ILE A 72 8.85 -14.93 2.97
CA ILE A 72 8.70 -14.14 1.74
C ILE A 72 8.41 -12.68 2.09
N THR A 73 9.14 -11.78 1.45
CA THR A 73 8.96 -10.33 1.60
C THR A 73 8.02 -9.78 0.53
N THR A 74 7.44 -8.62 0.81
CA THR A 74 6.39 -8.02 -0.04
C THR A 74 6.86 -7.79 -1.49
N GLU A 75 8.10 -7.39 -1.69
CA GLU A 75 8.65 -7.13 -3.03
C GLU A 75 8.82 -8.39 -3.89
N LYS A 76 8.79 -9.57 -3.27
CA LYS A 76 8.85 -10.87 -3.96
C LYS A 76 7.47 -11.45 -4.27
N MET A 77 6.42 -10.83 -3.77
CA MET A 77 5.05 -11.22 -4.04
C MET A 77 4.51 -10.48 -5.26
N PRO A 78 3.52 -11.06 -5.97
CA PRO A 78 2.78 -10.31 -6.99
C PRO A 78 2.17 -9.02 -6.43
N VAL A 79 1.93 -8.05 -7.31
CA VAL A 79 1.25 -6.81 -6.93
C VAL A 79 -0.11 -7.14 -6.33
N ASN A 80 -0.41 -6.53 -5.18
CA ASN A 80 -1.70 -6.71 -4.53
C ASN A 80 -2.82 -6.07 -5.35
N HIS A 81 -3.98 -6.70 -5.39
CA HIS A 81 -5.16 -6.18 -6.07
C HIS A 81 -6.43 -6.54 -5.30
N TYR A 82 -7.49 -5.83 -5.56
CA TYR A 82 -8.77 -6.08 -4.90
C TYR A 82 -9.43 -7.35 -5.42
N LEU A 83 -9.98 -8.13 -4.50
CA LEU A 83 -10.83 -9.28 -4.83
C LEU A 83 -12.27 -8.79 -4.96
N THR A 84 -12.89 -9.08 -6.08
CA THR A 84 -14.26 -8.63 -6.41
C THR A 84 -15.31 -9.69 -6.15
N GLU A 85 -14.88 -10.91 -5.84
CA GLU A 85 -15.73 -12.06 -5.59
C GLU A 85 -15.50 -12.60 -4.18
N GLU A 86 -16.33 -13.53 -3.77
CA GLU A 86 -16.18 -14.18 -2.48
C GLU A 86 -14.86 -14.96 -2.38
N MET A 87 -14.23 -14.95 -1.22
CA MET A 87 -12.89 -15.52 -0.99
C MET A 87 -12.77 -16.97 -1.46
N HIS A 88 -13.81 -17.80 -1.28
CA HIS A 88 -13.78 -19.21 -1.67
C HIS A 88 -13.55 -19.44 -3.17
N LYS A 89 -13.83 -18.43 -4.02
CA LYS A 89 -13.56 -18.51 -5.46
C LYS A 89 -12.09 -18.37 -5.81
N TYR A 90 -11.32 -17.77 -4.93
CA TYR A 90 -9.88 -17.56 -5.11
C TYR A 90 -9.02 -18.58 -4.38
N VAL A 91 -9.55 -19.17 -3.31
CA VAL A 91 -8.85 -20.19 -2.53
C VAL A 91 -9.31 -21.55 -2.98
N LYS A 92 -8.48 -22.20 -3.79
CA LYS A 92 -8.71 -23.60 -4.19
C LYS A 92 -8.24 -24.51 -3.07
N THR A 93 -9.15 -25.22 -2.44
CA THR A 93 -8.81 -26.33 -1.56
C THR A 93 -8.25 -27.47 -2.42
N LYS A 94 -7.02 -27.84 -2.11
CA LYS A 94 -6.39 -29.04 -2.72
C LYS A 94 -7.00 -30.31 -2.13
#